data_2f3875522c192499b0e67152458f526c
#
_entry.id   2f3875522c192499b0e67152458f526c
#
_cell.length_a   1.000
_cell.length_b   1.000
_cell.length_c   1.000
_cell.angle_alpha   90.00
_cell.angle_beta   90.00
_cell.angle_gamma   90.00
#
_symmetry.space_group_name_H-M   'P 1'
#
loop_
_entity.id
_entity.type
_entity.pdbx_description
1 polymer ?
#
loop_
_entity_poly.entity_id
_entity_poly.type
_entity_poly.pdbx_seq_one_letter_code
_entity_poly.pdbx_strand_id
1 'polypeptide(L)'
;MCIRDRSYIKPGIVDDIGTSMDLFTTFSHMADVAIPNDRIIDGNNLISVFKSLSKSPTENFFYYWGAELMAVRYKSYKLHLKLHEAYDGKPMEVLKTPFLYNLDTDPSEKNNIYEDNLDVLDKIDEIIKKHKNDLIIAKDLLIDLK
;
A
#
# COMPACT_ATOMS: atom_id res chain seq x y z
N MET A 1 17.07 14.89 15.72
CA MET A 1 15.88 15.41 15.01
C MET A 1 16.27 15.76 13.60
N CYS A 2 15.72 15.06 12.62
CA CYS A 2 15.97 15.39 11.22
C CYS A 2 15.14 16.62 10.84
N ILE A 3 15.80 17.71 10.48
CA ILE A 3 15.17 18.90 9.94
C ILE A 3 15.27 18.79 8.43
N ARG A 4 14.17 18.41 7.77
CA ARG A 4 14.14 18.29 6.33
C ARG A 4 13.08 19.24 5.77
N ASP A 5 13.42 19.89 4.67
CA ASP A 5 12.51 20.64 3.80
C ASP A 5 11.72 21.79 4.44
N ARG A 6 12.14 22.33 5.59
CA ARG A 6 11.41 23.38 6.33
C ARG A 6 11.08 24.62 5.51
N SER A 7 11.90 24.96 4.52
CA SER A 7 11.64 26.09 3.63
C SER A 7 10.75 25.72 2.44
N TYR A 8 10.65 24.41 2.12
CA TYR A 8 9.98 23.91 0.93
C TYR A 8 8.63 23.25 1.24
N ILE A 9 8.55 22.55 2.39
CA ILE A 9 7.34 21.88 2.87
C ILE A 9 6.98 22.46 4.24
N LYS A 10 5.75 22.98 4.39
CA LYS A 10 5.26 23.46 5.67
C LYS A 10 5.00 22.29 6.62
N PRO A 11 5.21 22.47 7.94
CA PRO A 11 4.82 21.48 8.93
C PRO A 11 3.31 21.17 8.82
N GLY A 12 2.95 19.88 8.85
CA GLY A 12 1.56 19.43 8.75
C GLY A 12 1.46 17.92 8.88
N ILE A 13 0.23 17.44 8.83
CA ILE A 13 -0.12 16.02 8.79
C ILE A 13 -0.70 15.73 7.41
N VAL A 14 -0.28 14.62 6.82
CA VAL A 14 -0.81 14.10 5.55
C VAL A 14 -1.24 12.67 5.81
N ASP A 15 -2.53 12.40 5.69
CA ASP A 15 -3.15 11.08 5.94
C ASP A 15 -3.32 10.25 4.66
N ASP A 16 -2.92 10.80 3.51
CA ASP A 16 -2.97 10.12 2.23
C ASP A 16 -1.99 8.92 2.18
N ILE A 17 -2.29 7.93 1.34
CA ILE A 17 -1.40 6.79 1.16
C ILE A 17 -0.09 7.24 0.52
N GLY A 18 1.02 6.93 1.18
CA GLY A 18 2.37 7.04 0.65
C GLY A 18 3.15 5.77 0.92
N THR A 19 4.05 5.40 0.03
CA THR A 19 4.87 4.20 0.12
C THR A 19 6.36 4.52 0.07
N SER A 20 7.20 3.59 0.50
CA SER A 20 8.66 3.76 0.36
C SER A 20 9.11 3.81 -1.11
N MET A 21 8.34 3.21 -2.03
CA MET A 21 8.60 3.25 -3.47
C MET A 21 8.46 4.66 -4.04
N ASP A 22 7.57 5.47 -3.47
CA ASP A 22 7.34 6.86 -3.88
C ASP A 22 8.55 7.78 -3.59
N LEU A 23 9.41 7.39 -2.65
CA LEU A 23 10.59 8.19 -2.28
C LEU A 23 11.56 8.35 -3.45
N PHE A 24 11.80 7.29 -4.22
CA PHE A 24 12.69 7.35 -5.38
C PHE A 24 12.17 8.37 -6.40
N THR A 25 10.91 8.25 -6.80
CA THR A 25 10.27 9.14 -7.78
C THR A 25 10.20 10.58 -7.26
N THR A 26 9.85 10.77 -5.99
CA THR A 26 9.78 12.09 -5.37
C THR A 26 11.14 12.77 -5.30
N PHE A 27 12.17 12.06 -4.87
CA PHE A 27 13.54 12.64 -4.77
C PHE A 27 14.17 12.87 -6.13
N SER A 28 13.95 12.00 -7.11
CA SER A 28 14.38 12.25 -8.49
C SER A 28 13.78 13.53 -9.03
N HIS A 29 12.49 13.76 -8.81
CA HIS A 29 11.83 15.00 -9.21
C HIS A 29 12.37 16.23 -8.46
N MET A 30 12.64 16.12 -7.16
CA MET A 30 13.24 17.23 -6.38
C MET A 30 14.65 17.58 -6.84
N ALA A 31 15.40 16.61 -7.35
CA ALA A 31 16.76 16.78 -7.85
C ALA A 31 16.81 17.14 -9.34
N ASP A 32 15.64 17.29 -9.99
CA ASP A 32 15.52 17.50 -11.44
C ASP A 32 16.23 16.41 -12.27
N VAL A 33 16.14 15.16 -11.79
CA VAL A 33 16.74 14.00 -12.45
C VAL A 33 15.64 13.19 -13.12
N ALA A 34 15.84 12.84 -14.38
CA ALA A 34 14.91 12.01 -15.14
C ALA A 34 14.78 10.60 -14.53
N ILE A 35 13.57 10.13 -14.40
CA ILE A 35 13.29 8.75 -13.98
C ILE A 35 13.59 7.81 -15.15
N PRO A 36 14.24 6.66 -14.92
CA PRO A 36 14.44 5.65 -15.96
C PRO A 36 13.11 5.22 -16.61
N ASN A 37 13.09 5.10 -17.92
CA ASN A 37 11.94 4.64 -18.70
C ASN A 37 12.13 3.24 -19.31
N ASP A 38 13.25 2.59 -18.99
CA ASP A 38 13.62 1.24 -19.45
C ASP A 38 12.94 0.12 -18.64
N ARG A 39 12.24 0.50 -17.57
CA ARG A 39 11.54 -0.41 -16.63
C ARG A 39 10.34 0.28 -15.99
N ILE A 40 9.43 -0.53 -15.44
CA ILE A 40 8.30 -0.03 -14.66
C ILE A 40 8.80 0.47 -13.31
N ILE A 41 8.42 1.69 -12.94
CA ILE A 41 8.69 2.28 -11.63
C ILE A 41 7.34 2.48 -10.92
N ASP A 42 7.13 1.77 -9.83
CA ASP A 42 5.83 1.74 -9.13
C ASP A 42 5.56 2.97 -8.27
N GLY A 43 6.59 3.75 -7.96
CA GLY A 43 6.47 4.92 -7.09
C GLY A 43 5.92 6.15 -7.78
N ASN A 44 5.18 6.96 -7.05
CA ASN A 44 4.60 8.22 -7.47
C ASN A 44 5.38 9.42 -6.91
N ASN A 45 5.29 10.58 -7.57
CA ASN A 45 5.82 11.83 -7.05
C ASN A 45 4.83 12.43 -6.02
N LEU A 46 5.22 12.48 -4.76
CA LEU A 46 4.39 12.97 -3.66
C LEU A 46 4.66 14.42 -3.27
N ILE A 47 5.43 15.20 -4.04
CA ILE A 47 5.78 16.57 -3.67
C ILE A 47 4.54 17.47 -3.49
N SER A 48 3.57 17.34 -4.38
CA SER A 48 2.30 18.09 -4.29
C SER A 48 1.46 17.66 -3.10
N VAL A 49 1.50 16.38 -2.74
CA VAL A 49 0.83 15.83 -1.56
C VAL A 49 1.47 16.38 -0.28
N PHE A 50 2.80 16.38 -0.19
CA PHE A 50 3.54 16.94 0.96
C PHE A 50 3.32 18.43 1.13
N LYS A 51 3.06 19.15 0.04
CA LYS A 51 2.70 20.58 0.07
C LYS A 51 1.21 20.82 0.32
N SER A 52 0.42 19.77 0.51
CA SER A 52 -1.04 19.84 0.65
C SER A 52 -1.75 20.51 -0.55
N LEU A 53 -1.19 20.35 -1.75
CA LEU A 53 -1.74 20.90 -2.99
C LEU A 53 -2.60 19.89 -3.74
N SER A 54 -2.43 18.60 -3.49
CA SER A 54 -3.22 17.51 -4.10
C SER A 54 -3.35 16.34 -3.14
N LYS A 55 -4.30 15.46 -3.43
CA LYS A 55 -4.38 14.13 -2.83
C LYS A 55 -3.35 13.20 -3.43
N SER A 56 -3.02 12.12 -2.71
CA SER A 56 -2.16 11.07 -3.25
C SER A 56 -2.78 10.42 -4.50
N PRO A 57 -1.99 10.17 -5.54
CA PRO A 57 -2.45 9.39 -6.69
C PRO A 57 -2.63 7.90 -6.34
N THR A 58 -2.10 7.45 -5.19
CA THR A 58 -2.20 6.07 -4.74
C THR A 58 -3.47 5.88 -3.93
N GLU A 59 -4.49 5.25 -4.52
CA GLU A 59 -5.73 4.92 -3.82
C GLU A 59 -5.72 3.50 -3.24
N ASN A 60 -4.86 2.61 -3.79
CA ASN A 60 -4.80 1.20 -3.42
C ASN A 60 -3.41 0.81 -2.99
N PHE A 61 -3.29 -0.10 -2.02
CA PHE A 61 -2.03 -0.72 -1.66
C PHE A 61 -2.24 -2.19 -1.31
N PHE A 62 -1.33 -3.06 -1.82
CA PHE A 62 -1.40 -4.50 -1.66
C PHE A 62 -0.30 -4.95 -0.71
N TYR A 63 -0.68 -5.63 0.37
CA TYR A 63 0.24 -6.15 1.35
C TYR A 63 0.52 -7.62 1.07
N TYR A 64 1.78 -7.93 0.83
CA TYR A 64 2.23 -9.28 0.53
C TYR A 64 3.14 -9.82 1.63
N TRP A 65 3.05 -11.13 1.86
CA TRP A 65 4.04 -11.91 2.58
C TRP A 65 4.59 -12.97 1.63
N GLY A 66 5.85 -12.80 1.19
CA GLY A 66 6.36 -13.58 0.06
C GLY A 66 5.51 -13.37 -1.20
N ALA A 67 4.96 -14.44 -1.74
CA ALA A 67 4.06 -14.39 -2.89
C ALA A 67 2.57 -14.33 -2.52
N GLU A 68 2.24 -14.31 -1.22
CA GLU A 68 0.86 -14.39 -0.74
C GLU A 68 0.28 -13.00 -0.46
N LEU A 69 -0.87 -12.71 -1.06
CA LEU A 69 -1.62 -11.48 -0.79
C LEU A 69 -2.30 -11.60 0.57
N MET A 70 -1.90 -10.77 1.52
CA MET A 70 -2.37 -10.79 2.91
C MET A 70 -3.52 -9.83 3.15
N ALA A 71 -3.38 -8.60 2.67
CA ALA A 71 -4.37 -7.54 2.85
C ALA A 71 -4.36 -6.58 1.66
N VAL A 72 -5.45 -5.85 1.50
CA VAL A 72 -5.58 -4.78 0.51
C VAL A 72 -6.11 -3.53 1.21
N ARG A 73 -5.46 -2.40 0.97
CA ARG A 73 -5.96 -1.08 1.34
C ARG A 73 -6.60 -0.42 0.12
N TYR A 74 -7.79 0.11 0.30
CA TYR A 74 -8.49 0.97 -0.65
C TYR A 74 -8.95 2.23 0.08
N LYS A 75 -8.32 3.36 -0.23
CA LYS A 75 -8.53 4.62 0.48
C LYS A 75 -8.35 4.45 1.99
N SER A 76 -9.41 4.74 2.77
CA SER A 76 -9.42 4.56 4.23
C SER A 76 -9.67 3.11 4.68
N TYR A 77 -10.13 2.24 3.79
CA TYR A 77 -10.48 0.88 4.15
C TYR A 77 -9.31 -0.09 3.97
N LYS A 78 -9.17 -1.03 4.90
CA LYS A 78 -8.18 -2.12 4.81
C LYS A 78 -8.87 -3.45 5.05
N LEU A 79 -8.77 -4.34 4.04
CA LEU A 79 -9.32 -5.70 4.06
C LEU A 79 -8.19 -6.68 4.29
N HIS A 80 -8.25 -7.46 5.37
CA HIS A 80 -7.36 -8.59 5.62
C HIS A 80 -7.99 -9.88 5.08
N LEU A 81 -7.26 -10.57 4.24
CA LEU A 81 -7.64 -11.86 3.66
C LEU A 81 -7.01 -13.02 4.44
N LYS A 82 -5.81 -12.79 4.98
CA LYS A 82 -4.99 -13.77 5.69
C LYS A 82 -4.30 -13.09 6.86
N LEU A 83 -3.99 -13.87 7.89
CA LEU A 83 -3.18 -13.44 9.02
C LEU A 83 -1.90 -14.26 9.09
N HIS A 84 -0.81 -13.62 9.45
CA HIS A 84 0.45 -14.28 9.73
C HIS A 84 1.24 -13.42 10.74
N GLU A 85 1.52 -14.01 11.88
CA GLU A 85 2.39 -13.40 12.88
C GLU A 85 3.84 -13.79 12.59
N ALA A 86 4.66 -12.81 12.26
CA ALA A 86 6.01 -13.01 11.70
C ALA A 86 6.97 -13.76 12.64
N TYR A 87 6.69 -13.83 13.93
CA TYR A 87 7.64 -14.31 14.94
C TYR A 87 7.12 -15.44 15.83
N ASP A 88 5.91 -15.91 15.66
CA ASP A 88 5.33 -16.97 16.52
C ASP A 88 5.51 -18.38 15.95
N GLY A 89 6.07 -18.51 14.75
CA GLY A 89 6.32 -19.80 14.09
C GLY A 89 5.07 -20.55 13.64
N LYS A 90 3.89 -19.92 13.78
CA LYS A 90 2.63 -20.53 13.34
C LYS A 90 2.45 -20.41 11.82
N PRO A 91 1.76 -21.37 11.20
CA PRO A 91 1.43 -21.28 9.79
C PRO A 91 0.49 -20.08 9.52
N MET A 92 0.55 -19.57 8.29
CA MET A 92 -0.37 -18.56 7.80
C MET A 92 -1.82 -19.04 7.92
N GLU A 93 -2.69 -18.20 8.48
CA GLU A 93 -4.11 -18.46 8.61
C GLU A 93 -4.89 -17.78 7.49
N VAL A 94 -5.64 -18.57 6.70
CA VAL A 94 -6.60 -18.02 5.74
C VAL A 94 -7.90 -17.76 6.49
N LEU A 95 -8.33 -16.51 6.51
CA LEU A 95 -9.54 -16.12 7.20
C LEU A 95 -10.79 -16.67 6.49
N LYS A 96 -11.68 -17.34 7.21
CA LYS A 96 -12.99 -17.78 6.69
C LYS A 96 -13.86 -16.57 6.36
N THR A 97 -13.85 -15.57 7.23
CA THR A 97 -14.47 -14.26 7.02
C THR A 97 -13.37 -13.23 7.10
N PRO A 98 -13.11 -12.46 6.04
CA PRO A 98 -12.11 -11.40 6.06
C PRO A 98 -12.40 -10.35 7.13
N PHE A 99 -11.38 -9.58 7.50
CA PHE A 99 -11.55 -8.45 8.42
C PHE A 99 -11.44 -7.15 7.65
N LEU A 100 -12.47 -6.30 7.72
CA LEU A 100 -12.49 -4.98 7.13
C LEU A 100 -12.43 -3.91 8.23
N TYR A 101 -11.54 -2.94 8.05
CA TYR A 101 -11.37 -1.82 8.97
C TYR A 101 -11.41 -0.50 8.23
N ASN A 102 -11.94 0.54 8.88
CA ASN A 102 -11.83 1.91 8.39
C ASN A 102 -10.72 2.62 9.19
N LEU A 103 -9.57 2.86 8.57
CA LEU A 103 -8.37 3.39 9.23
C LEU A 103 -8.50 4.87 9.64
N ASP A 104 -9.45 5.62 9.09
CA ASP A 104 -9.69 7.01 9.50
C ASP A 104 -10.36 7.06 10.89
N THR A 105 -11.21 6.08 11.20
CA THR A 105 -11.95 6.01 12.47
C THR A 105 -11.38 4.97 13.43
N ASP A 106 -10.71 3.95 12.90
CA ASP A 106 -10.12 2.84 13.67
C ASP A 106 -8.71 2.49 13.17
N PRO A 107 -7.71 3.38 13.38
CA PRO A 107 -6.34 3.13 12.94
C PRO A 107 -5.66 1.95 13.67
N SER A 108 -6.27 1.45 14.74
CA SER A 108 -5.77 0.32 15.53
C SER A 108 -6.40 -1.02 15.12
N GLU A 109 -7.26 -1.04 14.11
CA GLU A 109 -7.86 -2.24 13.52
C GLU A 109 -8.55 -3.14 14.56
N LYS A 110 -9.38 -2.55 15.43
CA LYS A 110 -10.06 -3.26 16.53
C LYS A 110 -11.48 -3.68 16.21
N ASN A 111 -12.15 -2.93 15.32
CA ASN A 111 -13.58 -3.10 15.04
C ASN A 111 -13.78 -3.57 13.61
N ASN A 112 -14.00 -4.87 13.43
CA ASN A 112 -14.30 -5.44 12.13
C ASN A 112 -15.70 -4.98 11.65
N ILE A 113 -15.74 -4.28 10.51
CA ILE A 113 -16.96 -3.75 9.89
C ILE A 113 -17.32 -4.47 8.59
N TYR A 114 -16.87 -5.70 8.41
CA TYR A 114 -17.02 -6.48 7.19
C TYR A 114 -18.48 -6.66 6.76
N GLU A 115 -19.36 -6.99 7.70
CA GLU A 115 -20.76 -7.30 7.41
C GLU A 115 -21.60 -6.09 6.98
N ASP A 116 -21.19 -4.89 7.40
CA ASP A 116 -21.94 -3.63 7.21
C ASP A 116 -21.53 -2.84 5.96
N ASN A 117 -20.50 -3.30 5.20
CA ASN A 117 -19.88 -2.51 4.11
C ASN A 117 -19.70 -3.34 2.83
N LEU A 118 -20.77 -3.94 2.35
CA LEU A 118 -20.73 -4.83 1.17
C LEU A 118 -20.32 -4.10 -0.12
N ASP A 119 -20.71 -2.86 -0.28
CA ASP A 119 -20.35 -2.01 -1.41
C ASP A 119 -18.85 -1.73 -1.49
N VAL A 120 -18.20 -1.57 -0.34
CA VAL A 120 -16.73 -1.43 -0.25
C VAL A 120 -16.04 -2.74 -0.60
N LEU A 121 -16.60 -3.87 -0.15
CA LEU A 121 -16.07 -5.20 -0.45
C LEU A 121 -16.11 -5.49 -1.95
N ASP A 122 -17.22 -5.18 -2.62
CA ASP A 122 -17.34 -5.34 -4.08
C ASP A 122 -16.25 -4.55 -4.81
N LYS A 123 -15.98 -3.31 -4.38
CA LYS A 123 -14.91 -2.48 -4.93
C LYS A 123 -13.52 -3.07 -4.70
N ILE A 124 -13.24 -3.54 -3.50
CA ILE A 124 -11.95 -4.17 -3.18
C ILE A 124 -11.77 -5.45 -3.99
N ASP A 125 -12.82 -6.25 -4.19
CA ASP A 125 -12.79 -7.46 -5.01
C ASP A 125 -12.50 -7.15 -6.48
N GLU A 126 -13.10 -6.09 -7.04
CA GLU A 126 -12.76 -5.61 -8.40
C GLU A 126 -11.27 -5.23 -8.51
N ILE A 127 -10.75 -4.51 -7.50
CA ILE A 127 -9.35 -4.09 -7.42
C ILE A 127 -8.42 -5.31 -7.34
N ILE A 128 -8.75 -6.30 -6.51
CA ILE A 128 -7.97 -7.54 -6.39
C ILE A 128 -7.97 -8.33 -7.71
N LYS A 129 -9.11 -8.46 -8.37
CA LYS A 129 -9.22 -9.15 -9.65
C LYS A 129 -8.37 -8.47 -10.72
N LYS A 130 -8.46 -7.13 -10.82
CA LYS A 130 -7.63 -6.36 -11.74
C LYS A 130 -6.16 -6.56 -11.45
N HIS A 131 -5.74 -6.38 -10.18
CA HIS A 131 -4.35 -6.54 -9.79
C HIS A 131 -3.79 -7.93 -10.13
N LYS A 132 -4.56 -8.99 -9.87
CA LYS A 132 -4.14 -10.37 -10.20
C LYS A 132 -4.01 -10.61 -11.71
N ASN A 133 -4.83 -9.95 -12.52
CA ASN A 133 -4.76 -10.05 -13.98
C ASN A 133 -3.55 -9.28 -14.55
N ASP A 134 -3.21 -8.16 -13.93
CA ASP A 134 -2.09 -7.30 -14.35
C ASP A 134 -0.73 -7.83 -13.85
N LEU A 135 -0.75 -8.75 -12.85
CA LEU A 135 0.45 -9.29 -12.24
C LEU A 135 1.16 -10.28 -13.17
N ILE A 136 2.39 -9.96 -13.56
CA ILE A 136 3.28 -10.89 -14.28
C ILE A 136 4.14 -11.61 -13.23
N ILE A 137 3.83 -12.88 -12.97
CA ILE A 137 4.60 -13.70 -12.03
C ILE A 137 5.92 -14.09 -12.69
N ALA A 138 7.03 -13.53 -12.19
CA ALA A 138 8.37 -13.93 -12.60
C ALA A 138 8.77 -15.27 -11.94
N LYS A 139 9.70 -15.99 -12.57
CA LYS A 139 10.30 -17.19 -11.96
C LYS A 139 11.04 -16.77 -10.68
N ASP A 140 10.81 -17.51 -9.60
CA ASP A 140 11.58 -17.32 -8.36
C ASP A 140 13.01 -17.82 -8.58
N LEU A 141 13.93 -16.87 -8.70
CA LEU A 141 15.35 -17.17 -8.94
C LEU A 141 16.07 -17.75 -7.71
N LEU A 142 15.44 -17.71 -6.53
CA LEU A 142 16.02 -18.25 -5.30
C LEU A 142 15.71 -19.73 -5.07
N ILE A 143 14.72 -20.28 -5.77
CA ILE A 143 14.38 -21.72 -5.66
C ILE A 143 15.54 -22.61 -6.08
N ASP A 144 16.32 -22.20 -7.07
CA ASP A 144 17.44 -22.98 -7.61
C ASP A 144 18.73 -22.84 -6.76
N LEU A 145 18.71 -22.08 -5.66
CA LEU A 145 19.85 -21.88 -4.75
C LEU A 145 19.84 -22.77 -3.49
N LYS A 146 18.92 -23.73 -3.41
CA LYS A 146 18.82 -24.69 -2.29
C LYS A 146 19.51 -25.99 -2.58
#